data_f8788cbb8f80ad25c89d30d70993a9fd
#
_entry.id   f8788cbb8f80ad25c89d30d70993a9fd
#
_cell.length_a   1.000
_cell.length_b   1.000
_cell.length_c   1.000
_cell.angle_alpha   90.00
_cell.angle_beta   90.00
_cell.angle_gamma   90.00
#
_symmetry.space_group_name_H-M   'P 1'
#
loop_
_entity.id
_entity.type
_entity.pdbx_description
1 polymer ?
#
loop_
_entity_poly.entity_id
_entity_poly.type
_entity_poly.pdbx_seq_one_letter_code
_entity_poly.pdbx_strand_id
1 'polypeptide(L)'
;MIPAGFVAELLSRVDIAEVVGRHVTLKKGGANLMGLCPFHGEKSPSFSVSPSKQFYYCFGCGASGDAIRFLTEHTGASFRDAVGDLAQQVGLQVPDDTRSDDERARAQQAKQRQVTLIDVLSRAGEHYRRQLKASSRAIDYLKGRGLSGEIAARFGIGYAPEGWCPLASAFAHYDDPLLSESGMVIVSGEDGAEQKRYDRFRDRIMFPIRSVQGETIGFGGRVLDRGEPKYLNSPETPLFVKGRELYGLFESRPGMRARGHALVVEGYMDVVALAQSGFENAVATLGTACTEEHVRKLFRFTDAIVFSFDGDAAGQRAAGRALSAVLPHATDLRSVRFLFLPPEHDPDSYVRKEGANAFERLVAQAVPLSRQMLAEAREGCDMGTPEGRARFTTQARPLWQSLPDGALKRQMLGEITRLAALPEAELRAEWAPAATPAAEAGARPWHKRPAAKASGATSRRPPRRPEDRIVQLLLMQASWWDRLSAEDHELLHALPSPHVDLVAWLERDVMEHGPRPWAALRAALADDPALQSIVGAAGDDAEELEAEFSDLRRLLDGRLLELLGAQQRGLADTVATDPQARASFQQLFERMRVLKQQLGPNTEVRS
;
A
#
# COMPACT_ATOMS: atom_id res chain seq x y z
N MET A 1 12.06 -7.46 16.80
CA MET A 1 11.16 -6.53 17.57
C MET A 1 11.98 -5.94 18.70
N ILE A 2 11.95 -4.62 18.91
CA ILE A 2 12.73 -3.98 19.97
C ILE A 2 12.11 -4.37 21.33
N PRO A 3 12.87 -4.93 22.28
CA PRO A 3 12.31 -5.35 23.57
C PRO A 3 11.81 -4.15 24.38
N ALA A 4 10.66 -4.32 25.06
CA ALA A 4 10.09 -3.26 25.90
C ALA A 4 11.06 -2.78 27.01
N GLY A 5 11.85 -3.67 27.58
CA GLY A 5 12.89 -3.34 28.57
C GLY A 5 13.97 -2.41 28.00
N PHE A 6 14.36 -2.56 26.74
CA PHE A 6 15.31 -1.67 26.09
C PHE A 6 14.73 -0.27 25.88
N VAL A 7 13.45 -0.18 25.48
CA VAL A 7 12.76 1.10 25.31
C VAL A 7 12.69 1.85 26.64
N ALA A 8 12.37 1.15 27.73
CA ALA A 8 12.35 1.74 29.06
C ALA A 8 13.75 2.22 29.52
N GLU A 9 14.80 1.43 29.27
CA GLU A 9 16.19 1.82 29.54
C GLU A 9 16.59 3.04 28.70
N LEU A 10 16.28 3.04 27.41
CA LEU A 10 16.55 4.16 26.51
C LEU A 10 15.90 5.46 27.01
N LEU A 11 14.60 5.42 27.32
CA LEU A 11 13.86 6.58 27.82
C LEU A 11 14.38 7.06 29.19
N SER A 12 14.94 6.18 30.01
CA SER A 12 15.56 6.57 31.28
C SER A 12 16.88 7.33 31.11
N ARG A 13 17.56 7.20 29.97
CA ARG A 13 18.85 7.86 29.67
C ARG A 13 18.73 9.09 28.78
N VAL A 14 17.60 9.22 28.07
CA VAL A 14 17.33 10.35 27.17
C VAL A 14 16.71 11.49 27.98
N ASP A 15 17.21 12.71 27.80
CA ASP A 15 16.57 13.91 28.34
C ASP A 15 15.59 14.49 27.28
N ILE A 16 14.29 14.40 27.57
CA ILE A 16 13.25 14.94 26.69
C ILE A 16 13.41 16.44 26.44
N ALA A 17 13.94 17.19 27.41
CA ALA A 17 14.14 18.63 27.25
C ALA A 17 15.20 18.93 26.20
N GLU A 18 16.24 18.10 26.11
CA GLU A 18 17.27 18.21 25.08
C GLU A 18 16.73 17.80 23.71
N VAL A 19 15.98 16.70 23.64
CA VAL A 19 15.37 16.22 22.39
C VAL A 19 14.40 17.23 21.82
N VAL A 20 13.48 17.73 22.62
CA VAL A 20 12.49 18.73 22.21
C VAL A 20 13.16 20.08 21.92
N GLY A 21 14.16 20.46 22.72
CA GLY A 21 14.87 21.73 22.58
C GLY A 21 15.59 21.92 21.24
N ARG A 22 15.90 20.85 20.52
CA ARG A 22 16.44 20.90 19.14
C ARG A 22 15.41 21.35 18.11
N HIS A 23 14.12 21.22 18.43
CA HIS A 23 13.03 21.51 17.50
C HIS A 23 12.15 22.67 17.96
N VAL A 24 12.12 22.96 19.25
CA VAL A 24 11.27 23.96 19.88
C VAL A 24 12.09 24.84 20.81
N THR A 25 11.96 26.16 20.67
CA THR A 25 12.58 27.10 21.62
C THR A 25 11.86 27.02 22.96
N LEU A 26 12.51 26.42 23.94
CA LEU A 26 11.98 26.23 25.29
C LEU A 26 12.50 27.33 26.24
N LYS A 27 11.61 27.87 27.09
CA LYS A 27 11.93 28.83 28.15
C LYS A 27 11.50 28.27 29.49
N LYS A 28 12.22 28.61 30.55
CA LYS A 28 11.94 28.14 31.90
C LYS A 28 10.59 28.70 32.38
N GLY A 29 9.66 27.82 32.75
CA GLY A 29 8.34 28.13 33.28
C GLY A 29 8.09 27.38 34.60
N GLY A 30 8.72 27.81 35.69
CA GLY A 30 8.67 27.09 36.97
C GLY A 30 9.50 25.80 36.95
N ALA A 31 8.87 24.66 37.32
CA ALA A 31 9.50 23.33 37.31
C ALA A 31 9.58 22.71 35.91
N ASN A 32 8.82 23.26 34.94
CA ASN A 32 8.76 22.79 33.56
C ASN A 32 9.39 23.81 32.61
N LEU A 33 9.61 23.36 31.37
CA LEU A 33 10.02 24.21 30.26
C LEU A 33 8.79 24.47 29.39
N MET A 34 8.60 25.73 28.96
CA MET A 34 7.45 26.15 28.15
C MET A 34 7.91 26.64 26.78
N GLY A 35 7.15 26.33 25.73
CA GLY A 35 7.42 26.78 24.35
C GLY A 35 6.13 26.91 23.55
N LEU A 36 6.28 27.39 22.31
CA LEU A 36 5.19 27.33 21.34
C LEU A 36 5.03 25.88 20.86
N CYS A 37 3.80 25.40 20.75
CA CYS A 37 3.57 24.02 20.35
C CYS A 37 3.97 23.79 18.89
N PRO A 38 4.79 22.75 18.60
CA PRO A 38 5.15 22.41 17.24
C PRO A 38 4.05 21.63 16.51
N PHE A 39 2.99 21.24 17.22
CA PHE A 39 1.90 20.42 16.70
C PHE A 39 0.66 21.25 16.32
N HIS A 40 0.51 22.50 16.78
CA HIS A 40 -0.53 23.42 16.34
C HIS A 40 -0.03 24.87 16.32
N GLY A 41 -0.69 25.72 15.52
CA GLY A 41 -0.32 27.13 15.42
C GLY A 41 -0.85 27.92 16.63
N GLU A 42 0.05 28.53 17.42
CA GLU A 42 -0.31 29.38 18.55
C GLU A 42 0.62 30.59 18.67
N LYS A 43 0.14 31.63 19.37
CA LYS A 43 0.93 32.85 19.65
C LYS A 43 1.41 32.93 21.08
N SER A 44 0.81 32.16 21.99
CA SER A 44 1.16 32.09 23.42
C SER A 44 1.63 30.69 23.77
N PRO A 45 2.71 30.55 24.58
CA PRO A 45 3.26 29.23 24.91
C PRO A 45 2.25 28.38 25.69
N SER A 46 1.81 27.28 25.12
CA SER A 46 0.97 26.26 25.79
C SER A 46 1.62 24.88 25.83
N PHE A 47 2.79 24.72 25.20
CA PHE A 47 3.53 23.48 25.16
C PHE A 47 4.50 23.38 26.36
N SER A 48 4.24 22.43 27.23
CA SER A 48 4.98 22.19 28.47
C SER A 48 5.80 20.92 28.36
N VAL A 49 7.09 21.00 28.69
CA VAL A 49 8.00 19.85 28.80
C VAL A 49 8.43 19.71 30.25
N SER A 50 8.23 18.55 30.83
CA SER A 50 8.59 18.22 32.21
C SER A 50 9.88 17.37 32.23
N PRO A 51 11.05 17.94 32.58
CA PRO A 51 12.30 17.17 32.66
C PRO A 51 12.22 16.09 33.75
N SER A 52 11.54 16.36 34.87
CA SER A 52 11.40 15.40 35.96
C SER A 52 10.52 14.19 35.63
N LYS A 53 9.51 14.38 34.78
CA LYS A 53 8.59 13.32 34.36
C LYS A 53 8.97 12.71 33.00
N GLN A 54 9.95 13.27 32.31
CA GLN A 54 10.35 12.88 30.95
C GLN A 54 9.14 12.82 29.98
N PHE A 55 8.31 13.88 30.03
CA PHE A 55 7.02 13.92 29.34
C PHE A 55 6.70 15.34 28.86
N TYR A 56 6.09 15.46 27.67
CA TYR A 56 5.56 16.73 27.17
C TYR A 56 4.02 16.71 27.15
N TYR A 57 3.44 17.88 27.32
CA TYR A 57 1.98 18.09 27.21
C TYR A 57 1.68 19.48 26.66
N CYS A 58 0.81 19.56 25.67
CA CYS A 58 0.31 20.81 25.15
C CYS A 58 -1.09 21.11 25.72
N PHE A 59 -1.24 22.20 26.45
CA PHE A 59 -2.53 22.62 27.01
C PHE A 59 -3.49 23.20 25.94
N GLY A 60 -2.97 23.54 24.73
CA GLY A 60 -3.78 24.05 23.63
C GLY A 60 -4.42 22.94 22.78
N CYS A 61 -3.65 21.92 22.38
CA CYS A 61 -4.15 20.86 21.47
C CYS A 61 -4.18 19.47 22.10
N GLY A 62 -3.75 19.28 23.37
CA GLY A 62 -3.74 17.99 24.04
C GLY A 62 -2.62 17.02 23.61
N ALA A 63 -1.75 17.41 22.66
CA ALA A 63 -0.62 16.58 22.24
C ALA A 63 0.28 16.28 23.44
N SER A 64 0.64 15.01 23.62
CA SER A 64 1.38 14.56 24.80
C SER A 64 2.16 13.29 24.52
N GLY A 65 3.27 13.09 25.22
CA GLY A 65 4.07 11.87 25.08
C GLY A 65 5.50 11.98 25.61
N ASP A 66 6.28 10.94 25.38
CA ASP A 66 7.71 10.85 25.67
C ASP A 66 8.57 11.34 24.49
N ALA A 67 9.88 11.21 24.61
CA ALA A 67 10.83 11.64 23.56
C ALA A 67 10.66 10.86 22.24
N ILE A 68 10.32 9.57 22.29
CA ILE A 68 10.10 8.75 21.10
C ILE A 68 8.83 9.23 20.39
N ARG A 69 7.75 9.41 21.13
CA ARG A 69 6.48 9.90 20.58
C ARG A 69 6.62 11.31 20.00
N PHE A 70 7.38 12.18 20.66
CA PHE A 70 7.69 13.50 20.12
C PHE A 70 8.34 13.41 18.74
N LEU A 71 9.39 12.60 18.58
CA LEU A 71 10.08 12.44 17.30
C LEU A 71 9.17 11.83 16.25
N THR A 72 8.41 10.78 16.58
CA THR A 72 7.50 10.14 15.62
C THR A 72 6.41 11.08 15.13
N GLU A 73 5.82 11.90 16.01
CA GLU A 73 4.75 12.83 15.66
C GLU A 73 5.26 14.12 15.01
N HIS A 74 6.40 14.64 15.47
CA HIS A 74 6.94 15.90 14.96
C HIS A 74 7.71 15.72 13.65
N THR A 75 8.62 14.74 13.58
CA THR A 75 9.46 14.51 12.39
C THR A 75 8.86 13.52 11.41
N GLY A 76 7.85 12.75 11.83
CA GLY A 76 7.28 11.66 11.03
C GLY A 76 8.17 10.42 10.95
N ALA A 77 9.23 10.34 11.77
CA ALA A 77 10.10 9.17 11.85
C ALA A 77 9.32 7.91 12.25
N SER A 78 9.75 6.74 11.78
CA SER A 78 9.19 5.49 12.30
C SER A 78 9.60 5.29 13.77
N PHE A 79 8.84 4.50 14.53
CA PHE A 79 9.21 4.15 15.90
C PHE A 79 10.64 3.59 15.98
N ARG A 80 11.03 2.75 15.00
CA ARG A 80 12.37 2.14 14.96
C ARG A 80 13.46 3.17 14.69
N ASP A 81 13.20 4.12 13.78
CA ASP A 81 14.15 5.19 13.48
C ASP A 81 14.31 6.13 14.68
N ALA A 82 13.20 6.53 15.31
CA ALA A 82 13.24 7.37 16.50
C ALA A 82 13.98 6.69 17.67
N VAL A 83 13.74 5.39 17.90
CA VAL A 83 14.50 4.61 18.90
C VAL A 83 15.97 4.48 18.52
N GLY A 84 16.29 4.27 17.24
CA GLY A 84 17.66 4.19 16.74
C GLY A 84 18.42 5.50 16.95
N ASP A 85 17.82 6.63 16.57
CA ASP A 85 18.41 7.97 16.72
C ASP A 85 18.65 8.32 18.20
N LEU A 86 17.69 8.05 19.07
CA LEU A 86 17.82 8.28 20.50
C LEU A 86 18.87 7.35 21.12
N ALA A 87 18.90 6.08 20.73
CA ALA A 87 19.90 5.12 21.22
C ALA A 87 21.32 5.54 20.84
N GLN A 88 21.52 6.01 19.61
CA GLN A 88 22.81 6.55 19.17
C GLN A 88 23.24 7.76 19.98
N GLN A 89 22.30 8.66 20.34
CA GLN A 89 22.61 9.86 21.16
C GLN A 89 23.11 9.52 22.57
N VAL A 90 22.57 8.45 23.18
CA VAL A 90 22.96 8.03 24.55
C VAL A 90 23.97 6.88 24.57
N GLY A 91 24.52 6.50 23.40
CA GLY A 91 25.55 5.46 23.30
C GLY A 91 25.01 4.04 23.54
N LEU A 92 23.71 3.82 23.39
CA LEU A 92 23.09 2.49 23.46
C LEU A 92 23.05 1.83 22.09
N GLN A 93 23.29 0.53 22.05
CA GLN A 93 23.03 -0.28 20.86
C GLN A 93 21.66 -0.92 20.96
N VAL A 94 20.84 -0.73 19.91
CA VAL A 94 19.51 -1.36 19.84
C VAL A 94 19.71 -2.89 19.81
N PRO A 95 19.12 -3.66 20.74
CA PRO A 95 19.40 -5.11 20.92
C PRO A 95 19.02 -6.00 19.73
N ASP A 96 18.34 -5.47 18.74
CA ASP A 96 17.76 -6.24 17.63
C ASP A 96 18.66 -6.27 16.38
N ASP A 97 19.93 -5.93 16.51
CA ASP A 97 20.87 -6.04 15.40
C ASP A 97 21.56 -7.41 15.38
N THR A 98 20.73 -8.46 15.27
CA THR A 98 21.18 -9.84 14.97
C THR A 98 21.72 -9.97 13.54
N ARG A 99 21.81 -8.84 12.80
CA ARG A 99 22.36 -8.82 11.45
C ARG A 99 23.84 -9.13 11.50
N SER A 100 24.29 -9.99 10.58
CA SER A 100 25.71 -10.24 10.34
C SER A 100 26.40 -8.94 9.89
N ASP A 101 27.72 -8.89 10.00
CA ASP A 101 28.50 -7.73 9.54
C ASP A 101 28.26 -7.46 8.03
N ASP A 102 28.03 -8.50 7.25
CA ASP A 102 27.65 -8.40 5.83
C ASP A 102 26.26 -7.76 5.64
N GLU A 103 25.29 -8.09 6.50
CA GLU A 103 23.96 -7.48 6.45
C GLU A 103 23.98 -6.01 6.88
N ARG A 104 24.84 -5.66 7.85
CA ARG A 104 25.07 -4.26 8.24
C ARG A 104 25.72 -3.46 7.13
N ALA A 105 26.76 -4.02 6.48
CA ALA A 105 27.42 -3.40 5.33
C ALA A 105 26.43 -3.17 4.17
N ARG A 106 25.60 -4.17 3.86
CA ARG A 106 24.54 -4.04 2.82
C ARG A 106 23.50 -2.99 3.19
N ALA A 107 23.06 -2.93 4.45
CA ALA A 107 22.10 -1.92 4.91
C ALA A 107 22.70 -0.51 4.83
N GLN A 108 23.98 -0.35 5.19
CA GLN A 108 24.67 0.93 5.09
C GLN A 108 24.88 1.34 3.62
N GLN A 109 25.24 0.42 2.76
CA GLN A 109 25.36 0.65 1.32
C GLN A 109 24.02 1.02 0.69
N ALA A 110 22.93 0.34 1.07
CA ALA A 110 21.58 0.67 0.63
C ALA A 110 21.15 2.07 1.07
N LYS A 111 21.45 2.46 2.33
CA LYS A 111 21.17 3.81 2.85
C LYS A 111 21.97 4.88 2.08
N GLN A 112 23.26 4.62 1.81
CA GLN A 112 24.10 5.53 1.02
C GLN A 112 23.56 5.68 -0.39
N ARG A 113 23.12 4.59 -1.03
CA ARG A 113 22.52 4.60 -2.36
C ARG A 113 21.20 5.39 -2.39
N GLN A 114 20.39 5.28 -1.34
CA GLN A 114 19.17 6.10 -1.22
C GLN A 114 19.48 7.59 -1.19
N VAL A 115 20.45 8.02 -0.39
CA VAL A 115 20.89 9.43 -0.35
C VAL A 115 21.32 9.91 -1.72
N THR A 116 22.08 9.11 -2.48
CA THR A 116 22.53 9.44 -3.82
C THR A 116 21.37 9.57 -4.82
N LEU A 117 20.36 8.70 -4.73
CA LEU A 117 19.14 8.79 -5.56
C LEU A 117 18.30 10.02 -5.21
N ILE A 118 18.19 10.40 -3.93
CA ILE A 118 17.53 11.63 -3.48
C ILE A 118 18.21 12.86 -4.07
N ASP A 119 19.55 12.89 -4.10
CA ASP A 119 20.33 13.98 -4.70
C ASP A 119 20.04 14.11 -6.20
N VAL A 120 19.96 13.00 -6.92
CA VAL A 120 19.60 12.98 -8.36
C VAL A 120 18.20 13.57 -8.57
N LEU A 121 17.21 13.10 -7.82
CA LEU A 121 15.82 13.59 -7.93
C LEU A 121 15.70 15.05 -7.52
N SER A 122 16.45 15.50 -6.51
CA SER A 122 16.49 16.90 -6.09
C SER A 122 17.01 17.80 -7.22
N ARG A 123 18.13 17.44 -7.85
CA ARG A 123 18.72 18.15 -9.00
C ARG A 123 17.76 18.19 -10.20
N ALA A 124 17.09 17.06 -10.49
CA ALA A 124 16.06 17.02 -11.52
C ALA A 124 14.90 17.98 -11.21
N GLY A 125 14.43 18.01 -9.96
CA GLY A 125 13.39 18.94 -9.49
C GLY A 125 13.81 20.40 -9.63
N GLU A 126 15.05 20.73 -9.31
CA GLU A 126 15.59 22.09 -9.51
C GLU A 126 15.67 22.47 -10.98
N HIS A 127 16.08 21.54 -11.84
CA HIS A 127 16.09 21.74 -13.28
C HIS A 127 14.66 22.02 -13.78
N TYR A 128 13.68 21.20 -13.45
CA TYR A 128 12.30 21.42 -13.88
C TYR A 128 11.70 22.74 -13.38
N ARG A 129 12.02 23.16 -12.15
CA ARG A 129 11.60 24.48 -11.63
C ARG A 129 12.21 25.64 -12.41
N ARG A 130 13.48 25.55 -12.82
CA ARG A 130 14.13 26.55 -13.68
C ARG A 130 13.48 26.60 -15.05
N GLN A 131 13.21 25.43 -15.64
CA GLN A 131 12.55 25.33 -16.95
C GLN A 131 11.12 25.88 -16.91
N LEU A 132 10.37 25.69 -15.83
CA LEU A 132 9.04 26.31 -15.68
C LEU A 132 9.14 27.85 -15.73
N LYS A 133 10.09 28.42 -15.00
CA LYS A 133 10.29 29.90 -15.01
C LYS A 133 10.66 30.45 -16.38
N ALA A 134 11.31 29.65 -17.22
CA ALA A 134 11.72 30.01 -18.57
C ALA A 134 10.64 29.75 -19.65
N SER A 135 9.58 29.02 -19.34
CA SER A 135 8.54 28.63 -20.30
C SER A 135 7.25 29.42 -20.10
N SER A 136 7.00 30.43 -20.97
CA SER A 136 5.73 31.18 -20.96
C SER A 136 4.53 30.23 -21.17
N ARG A 137 4.63 29.25 -22.09
CA ARG A 137 3.58 28.28 -22.38
C ARG A 137 3.19 27.45 -21.13
N ALA A 138 4.16 26.99 -20.35
CA ALA A 138 3.88 26.23 -19.13
C ALA A 138 3.28 27.14 -18.03
N ILE A 139 3.76 28.39 -17.91
CA ILE A 139 3.21 29.38 -16.98
C ILE A 139 1.77 29.71 -17.35
N ASP A 140 1.48 29.97 -18.62
CA ASP A 140 0.13 30.32 -19.09
C ASP A 140 -0.84 29.17 -18.92
N TYR A 141 -0.36 27.92 -19.12
CA TYR A 141 -1.13 26.72 -18.81
C TYR A 141 -1.54 26.67 -17.32
N LEU A 142 -0.60 26.88 -16.39
CA LEU A 142 -0.90 26.87 -14.95
C LEU A 142 -1.83 28.02 -14.55
N LYS A 143 -1.62 29.23 -15.11
CA LYS A 143 -2.52 30.36 -14.92
C LYS A 143 -3.93 30.08 -15.46
N GLY A 144 -4.04 29.47 -16.64
CA GLY A 144 -5.31 29.05 -17.23
C GLY A 144 -6.06 28.04 -16.36
N ARG A 145 -5.32 27.27 -15.55
CA ARG A 145 -5.87 26.39 -14.51
C ARG A 145 -6.18 27.11 -13.19
N GLY A 146 -5.94 28.41 -13.11
CA GLY A 146 -6.18 29.22 -11.92
C GLY A 146 -5.11 29.10 -10.85
N LEU A 147 -3.95 28.47 -11.12
CA LEU A 147 -2.90 28.30 -10.13
C LEU A 147 -1.98 29.53 -10.05
N SER A 148 -1.70 29.98 -8.83
CA SER A 148 -0.78 31.08 -8.56
C SER A 148 0.67 30.64 -8.57
N GLY A 149 1.60 31.60 -8.77
CA GLY A 149 3.03 31.34 -8.67
C GLY A 149 3.45 30.90 -7.24
N GLU A 150 2.75 31.38 -6.23
CA GLU A 150 3.01 31.04 -4.83
C GLU A 150 2.70 29.57 -4.55
N ILE A 151 1.52 29.08 -4.98
CA ILE A 151 1.16 27.67 -4.80
C ILE A 151 2.07 26.76 -5.62
N ALA A 152 2.42 27.17 -6.85
CA ALA A 152 3.36 26.43 -7.68
C ALA A 152 4.74 26.30 -7.02
N ALA A 153 5.22 27.37 -6.36
CA ALA A 153 6.49 27.36 -5.62
C ALA A 153 6.39 26.48 -4.36
N ARG A 154 5.29 26.54 -3.62
CA ARG A 154 5.04 25.72 -2.41
C ARG A 154 5.10 24.23 -2.72
N PHE A 155 4.44 23.78 -3.80
CA PHE A 155 4.45 22.38 -4.23
C PHE A 155 5.67 22.03 -5.09
N GLY A 156 6.56 22.99 -5.39
CA GLY A 156 7.76 22.76 -6.18
C GLY A 156 7.48 22.36 -7.62
N ILE A 157 6.34 22.81 -8.17
CA ILE A 157 5.93 22.49 -9.55
C ILE A 157 6.99 22.93 -10.53
N GLY A 158 7.25 22.10 -11.54
CA GLY A 158 8.23 22.34 -12.59
C GLY A 158 7.68 22.07 -13.99
N TYR A 159 8.55 22.15 -14.98
CA TYR A 159 8.25 21.81 -16.36
C TYR A 159 9.39 20.99 -16.96
N ALA A 160 9.07 19.84 -17.51
CA ALA A 160 9.96 19.05 -18.34
C ALA A 160 9.82 19.51 -19.79
N PRO A 161 10.85 20.11 -20.39
CA PRO A 161 10.78 20.64 -21.76
C PRO A 161 10.53 19.54 -22.80
N GLU A 162 10.09 19.95 -23.98
CA GLU A 162 10.04 19.12 -25.16
C GLU A 162 11.46 18.72 -25.59
N GLY A 163 11.62 17.49 -26.11
CA GLY A 163 12.91 16.97 -26.58
C GLY A 163 13.24 15.63 -25.96
N TRP A 164 14.28 14.99 -26.49
CA TRP A 164 14.66 13.65 -26.08
C TRP A 164 15.48 13.63 -24.79
N CYS A 165 16.37 14.59 -24.59
CA CYS A 165 17.34 14.62 -23.50
C CYS A 165 17.53 16.02 -22.86
N PRO A 166 16.50 16.86 -22.63
CA PRO A 166 16.68 18.16 -21.99
C PRO A 166 17.32 18.08 -20.60
N LEU A 167 17.05 17.00 -19.86
CA LEU A 167 17.59 16.75 -18.52
C LEU A 167 19.12 16.60 -18.52
N ALA A 168 19.74 16.23 -19.66
CA ALA A 168 21.19 16.12 -19.79
C ALA A 168 21.92 17.41 -19.38
N SER A 169 21.30 18.58 -19.56
CA SER A 169 21.90 19.86 -19.15
C SER A 169 22.01 20.03 -17.62
N ALA A 170 21.35 19.18 -16.84
CA ALA A 170 21.39 19.22 -15.38
C ALA A 170 22.44 18.28 -14.76
N PHE A 171 23.00 17.37 -15.56
CA PHE A 171 23.92 16.32 -15.09
C PHE A 171 25.20 16.29 -15.91
N ALA A 172 26.35 16.16 -15.24
CA ALA A 172 27.64 16.08 -15.92
C ALA A 172 27.78 14.79 -16.74
N HIS A 173 27.15 13.69 -16.27
CA HIS A 173 27.15 12.38 -16.91
C HIS A 173 25.71 11.92 -17.10
N TYR A 174 25.19 12.04 -18.33
CA TYR A 174 23.83 11.62 -18.65
C TYR A 174 23.69 10.09 -18.77
N ASP A 175 24.81 9.41 -18.88
CA ASP A 175 24.94 7.96 -18.90
C ASP A 175 25.02 7.31 -17.50
N ASP A 176 25.01 8.14 -16.43
CA ASP A 176 25.04 7.64 -15.06
C ASP A 176 23.87 6.67 -14.80
N PRO A 177 24.14 5.42 -14.33
CA PRO A 177 23.10 4.45 -13.99
C PRO A 177 22.07 4.95 -12.98
N LEU A 178 22.43 5.90 -12.12
CA LEU A 178 21.52 6.49 -11.13
C LEU A 178 20.35 7.23 -11.79
N LEU A 179 20.52 7.78 -13.01
CA LEU A 179 19.44 8.43 -13.75
C LEU A 179 18.37 7.44 -14.22
N SER A 180 18.76 6.24 -14.60
CA SER A 180 17.81 5.18 -14.96
C SER A 180 17.18 4.55 -13.71
N GLU A 181 17.95 4.31 -12.66
CA GLU A 181 17.47 3.77 -11.40
C GLU A 181 16.49 4.70 -10.67
N SER A 182 16.72 6.01 -10.74
CA SER A 182 15.77 7.02 -10.22
C SER A 182 14.51 7.17 -11.09
N GLY A 183 14.45 6.49 -12.23
CA GLY A 183 13.35 6.58 -13.19
C GLY A 183 13.27 7.90 -13.97
N MET A 184 14.35 8.68 -14.02
CA MET A 184 14.40 9.93 -14.78
C MET A 184 14.72 9.72 -16.24
N VAL A 185 15.54 8.71 -16.56
CA VAL A 185 15.97 8.36 -17.91
C VAL A 185 15.52 6.94 -18.23
N ILE A 186 15.05 6.73 -19.45
CA ILE A 186 14.73 5.42 -20.00
C ILE A 186 15.92 4.99 -20.86
N VAL A 187 16.37 3.75 -20.64
CA VAL A 187 17.39 3.08 -21.47
C VAL A 187 16.68 2.02 -22.29
N SER A 188 16.76 2.11 -23.62
CA SER A 188 16.12 1.18 -24.56
C SER A 188 17.16 0.59 -25.50
N GLY A 189 17.11 -0.72 -25.74
CA GLY A 189 18.02 -1.50 -26.57
C GLY A 189 18.45 -2.79 -25.86
N GLU A 190 18.77 -3.84 -26.60
CA GLU A 190 19.30 -5.10 -26.07
C GLU A 190 20.77 -4.92 -25.64
N ASP A 191 21.22 -5.72 -24.67
CA ASP A 191 22.62 -5.74 -24.25
C ASP A 191 23.52 -6.08 -25.41
N GLY A 192 24.41 -5.12 -25.79
CA GLY A 192 25.33 -5.24 -26.91
C GLY A 192 24.98 -4.45 -28.18
N ALA A 193 23.76 -3.84 -28.25
CA ALA A 193 23.39 -2.88 -29.27
C ALA A 193 23.56 -1.43 -28.75
N GLU A 194 23.56 -0.45 -29.67
CA GLU A 194 23.61 0.98 -29.29
C GLU A 194 22.39 1.37 -28.45
N GLN A 195 22.58 1.43 -27.12
CA GLN A 195 21.52 1.76 -26.16
C GLN A 195 21.07 3.21 -26.35
N LYS A 196 19.78 3.41 -26.66
CA LYS A 196 19.18 4.74 -26.73
C LYS A 196 18.76 5.19 -25.33
N ARG A 197 19.22 6.36 -24.92
CA ARG A 197 18.87 6.98 -23.63
C ARG A 197 18.05 8.23 -23.89
N TYR A 198 16.95 8.40 -23.16
CA TYR A 198 16.07 9.55 -23.28
C TYR A 198 15.32 9.84 -21.99
N ASP A 199 14.92 11.10 -21.82
CA ASP A 199 14.17 11.55 -20.65
C ASP A 199 12.81 10.86 -20.57
N ARG A 200 12.46 10.36 -19.40
CA ARG A 200 11.13 9.79 -19.14
C ARG A 200 10.02 10.83 -19.27
N PHE A 201 10.26 12.03 -18.75
CA PHE A 201 9.28 13.12 -18.76
C PHE A 201 9.65 14.13 -19.83
N ARG A 202 8.72 14.38 -20.75
CA ARG A 202 8.90 15.27 -21.91
C ARG A 202 7.60 16.02 -22.15
N ASP A 203 7.69 17.34 -22.32
CA ASP A 203 6.56 18.28 -22.50
C ASP A 203 5.45 18.08 -21.45
N ARG A 204 5.86 18.11 -20.14
CA ARG A 204 4.95 17.87 -19.03
C ARG A 204 5.15 18.88 -17.91
N ILE A 205 4.05 19.30 -17.28
CA ILE A 205 4.09 19.93 -15.96
C ILE A 205 4.48 18.84 -14.95
N MET A 206 5.49 19.15 -14.12
CA MET A 206 6.10 18.23 -13.20
C MET A 206 5.66 18.50 -11.77
N PHE A 207 5.17 17.48 -11.10
CA PHE A 207 4.73 17.46 -9.71
C PHE A 207 5.70 16.59 -8.90
N PRO A 208 6.59 17.18 -8.09
CA PRO A 208 7.49 16.37 -7.26
C PRO A 208 6.68 15.64 -6.18
N ILE A 209 6.90 14.35 -6.09
CA ILE A 209 6.35 13.51 -5.03
C ILE A 209 7.38 13.51 -3.91
N ARG A 210 6.96 13.88 -2.69
CA ARG A 210 7.87 14.03 -1.55
C ARG A 210 7.63 12.97 -0.49
N SER A 211 8.73 12.53 0.12
CA SER A 211 8.70 11.72 1.34
C SER A 211 8.06 12.50 2.49
N VAL A 212 7.77 11.82 3.60
CA VAL A 212 7.29 12.47 4.83
C VAL A 212 8.29 13.52 5.35
N GLN A 213 9.58 13.36 5.06
CA GLN A 213 10.67 14.29 5.42
C GLN A 213 10.77 15.49 4.47
N GLY A 214 10.11 15.46 3.32
CA GLY A 214 10.12 16.53 2.31
C GLY A 214 11.14 16.31 1.18
N GLU A 215 11.82 15.16 1.17
CA GLU A 215 12.75 14.77 0.11
C GLU A 215 11.99 14.37 -1.15
N THR A 216 12.49 14.74 -2.32
CA THR A 216 11.87 14.32 -3.59
C THR A 216 12.21 12.84 -3.83
N ILE A 217 11.18 11.99 -3.91
CA ILE A 217 11.29 10.54 -4.12
C ILE A 217 10.80 10.10 -5.50
N GLY A 218 10.17 10.98 -6.25
CA GLY A 218 9.65 10.73 -7.59
C GLY A 218 8.92 11.91 -8.16
N PHE A 219 8.31 11.74 -9.32
CA PHE A 219 7.54 12.79 -10.01
C PHE A 219 6.27 12.21 -10.63
N GLY A 220 5.23 13.04 -10.65
CA GLY A 220 4.13 12.95 -11.58
C GLY A 220 4.29 13.97 -12.71
N GLY A 221 3.98 13.60 -13.93
CA GLY A 221 4.06 14.49 -15.09
C GLY A 221 2.73 14.58 -15.82
N ARG A 222 2.15 15.77 -15.99
CA ARG A 222 0.92 16.01 -16.75
C ARG A 222 1.22 16.69 -18.08
N VAL A 223 0.68 16.17 -19.19
CA VAL A 223 0.78 16.87 -20.50
C VAL A 223 0.08 18.21 -20.47
N LEU A 224 0.62 19.17 -21.24
CA LEU A 224 0.02 20.50 -21.34
C LEU A 224 -1.21 20.46 -22.25
N ASP A 225 -1.06 19.95 -23.47
CA ASP A 225 -2.11 19.99 -24.49
C ASP A 225 -2.54 18.56 -24.91
N ARG A 226 -1.79 17.94 -25.82
CA ARG A 226 -2.04 16.62 -26.38
C ARG A 226 -0.89 15.66 -26.03
N GLY A 227 -1.22 14.44 -25.72
CA GLY A 227 -0.24 13.39 -25.42
C GLY A 227 -0.82 12.33 -24.49
N GLU A 228 -0.42 11.10 -24.69
CA GLU A 228 -0.79 9.97 -23.84
C GLU A 228 0.45 9.40 -23.15
N PRO A 229 0.29 8.93 -21.93
CA PRO A 229 -0.87 9.09 -21.05
C PRO A 229 -1.00 10.56 -20.54
N LYS A 230 -2.23 11.01 -20.22
CA LYS A 230 -2.49 12.36 -19.66
C LYS A 230 -1.64 12.62 -18.42
N TYR A 231 -1.53 11.63 -17.53
CA TYR A 231 -0.63 11.61 -16.37
C TYR A 231 0.37 10.47 -16.49
N LEU A 232 1.63 10.76 -16.23
CA LEU A 232 2.72 9.79 -16.20
C LEU A 232 3.44 9.91 -14.85
N ASN A 233 3.58 8.80 -14.14
CA ASN A 233 4.30 8.75 -12.86
C ASN A 233 5.70 8.16 -13.03
N SER A 234 6.59 8.45 -12.06
CA SER A 234 7.81 7.69 -11.89
C SER A 234 7.50 6.20 -11.82
N PRO A 235 8.39 5.33 -12.32
CA PRO A 235 8.27 3.89 -12.10
C PRO A 235 8.47 3.57 -10.62
N GLU A 236 8.21 2.34 -10.22
CA GLU A 236 8.64 1.84 -8.92
C GLU A 236 10.17 1.92 -8.82
N THR A 237 10.67 2.44 -7.73
CA THR A 237 12.10 2.62 -7.46
C THR A 237 12.40 2.26 -6.01
N PRO A 238 13.68 2.14 -5.60
CA PRO A 238 14.02 1.96 -4.19
C PRO A 238 13.49 3.05 -3.26
N LEU A 239 13.18 4.25 -3.80
CA LEU A 239 12.64 5.39 -3.04
C LEU A 239 11.12 5.52 -3.14
N PHE A 240 10.51 5.01 -4.20
CA PHE A 240 9.13 5.33 -4.56
C PHE A 240 8.31 4.08 -4.86
N VAL A 241 7.29 3.84 -4.05
CA VAL A 241 6.30 2.77 -4.22
C VAL A 241 4.91 3.40 -4.25
N LYS A 242 4.22 3.36 -5.39
CA LYS A 242 2.92 4.03 -5.60
C LYS A 242 1.87 3.64 -4.56
N GLY A 243 1.83 2.36 -4.19
CA GLY A 243 0.89 1.85 -3.20
C GLY A 243 1.19 2.28 -1.75
N ARG A 244 2.26 3.02 -1.51
CA ARG A 244 2.69 3.46 -0.17
C ARG A 244 2.80 4.97 -0.04
N GLU A 245 2.92 5.70 -1.17
CA GLU A 245 3.17 7.13 -1.17
C GLU A 245 1.92 7.93 -1.56
N LEU A 246 1.78 9.10 -0.96
CA LEU A 246 0.69 10.04 -1.23
C LEU A 246 1.26 11.37 -1.69
N TYR A 247 0.72 11.92 -2.76
CA TYR A 247 1.09 13.25 -3.21
C TYR A 247 0.59 14.32 -2.24
N GLY A 248 1.41 15.30 -1.97
CA GLY A 248 1.07 16.43 -1.12
C GLY A 248 1.10 16.13 0.39
N LEU A 249 1.47 14.92 0.82
CA LEU A 249 1.46 14.55 2.24
C LEU A 249 2.39 15.44 3.07
N PHE A 250 3.59 15.75 2.58
CA PHE A 250 4.53 16.64 3.27
C PHE A 250 3.94 18.04 3.44
N GLU A 251 3.40 18.60 2.36
CA GLU A 251 2.82 19.94 2.32
C GLU A 251 1.55 20.06 3.16
N SER A 252 0.79 18.97 3.30
CA SER A 252 -0.54 18.98 3.91
C SER A 252 -0.53 18.71 5.42
N ARG A 253 0.58 18.27 6.01
CA ARG A 253 0.64 17.96 7.45
C ARG A 253 0.19 19.12 8.36
N PRO A 254 0.63 20.39 8.13
CA PRO A 254 0.15 21.52 8.93
C PRO A 254 -1.37 21.73 8.77
N GLY A 255 -1.88 21.61 7.55
CA GLY A 255 -3.31 21.73 7.24
C GLY A 255 -4.14 20.60 7.88
N MET A 256 -3.65 19.36 7.88
CA MET A 256 -4.31 18.24 8.56
C MET A 256 -4.45 18.49 10.06
N ARG A 257 -3.40 19.01 10.69
CA ARG A 257 -3.44 19.37 12.12
C ARG A 257 -4.44 20.50 12.39
N ALA A 258 -4.41 21.56 11.57
CA ALA A 258 -5.29 22.71 11.74
C ALA A 258 -6.77 22.37 11.54
N ARG A 259 -7.09 21.49 10.57
CA ARG A 259 -8.46 21.08 10.24
C ARG A 259 -8.93 19.81 10.96
N GLY A 260 -8.02 19.08 11.61
CA GLY A 260 -8.31 17.85 12.35
C GLY A 260 -8.61 16.63 11.46
N HIS A 261 -8.41 16.73 10.14
CA HIS A 261 -8.64 15.61 9.23
C HIS A 261 -7.76 15.68 7.97
N ALA A 262 -7.51 14.54 7.33
CA ALA A 262 -6.95 14.46 5.99
C ALA A 262 -8.10 14.45 4.97
N LEU A 263 -7.91 15.15 3.85
CA LEU A 263 -8.81 15.12 2.69
C LEU A 263 -8.09 14.36 1.57
N VAL A 264 -8.59 13.18 1.20
CA VAL A 264 -8.01 12.32 0.17
C VAL A 264 -8.75 12.50 -1.13
N VAL A 265 -8.04 12.89 -2.19
CA VAL A 265 -8.56 13.08 -3.56
C VAL A 265 -7.80 12.19 -4.56
N GLU A 266 -8.18 12.20 -5.84
CA GLU A 266 -7.60 11.32 -6.84
C GLU A 266 -6.38 11.92 -7.56
N GLY A 267 -6.34 13.24 -7.76
CA GLY A 267 -5.40 13.88 -8.67
C GLY A 267 -4.45 14.91 -8.05
N TYR A 268 -3.30 15.09 -8.69
CA TYR A 268 -2.30 16.11 -8.31
C TYR A 268 -2.87 17.53 -8.36
N MET A 269 -3.64 17.81 -9.42
CA MET A 269 -4.22 19.15 -9.64
C MET A 269 -5.25 19.48 -8.56
N ASP A 270 -6.03 18.49 -8.13
CA ASP A 270 -7.03 18.66 -7.07
C ASP A 270 -6.37 19.08 -5.76
N VAL A 271 -5.27 18.40 -5.39
CA VAL A 271 -4.50 18.76 -4.18
C VAL A 271 -4.02 20.19 -4.24
N VAL A 272 -3.42 20.61 -5.36
CA VAL A 272 -2.85 21.97 -5.51
C VAL A 272 -3.94 23.03 -5.53
N ALA A 273 -5.05 22.80 -6.24
CA ALA A 273 -6.18 23.71 -6.33
C ALA A 273 -6.91 23.86 -4.98
N LEU A 274 -7.12 22.74 -4.29
CA LEU A 274 -7.69 22.71 -2.95
C LEU A 274 -6.81 23.45 -1.94
N ALA A 275 -5.49 23.21 -1.95
CA ALA A 275 -4.56 23.89 -1.07
C ALA A 275 -4.56 25.41 -1.30
N GLN A 276 -4.63 25.87 -2.56
CA GLN A 276 -4.76 27.28 -2.91
C GLN A 276 -6.08 27.88 -2.41
N SER A 277 -7.14 27.08 -2.38
CA SER A 277 -8.48 27.49 -1.91
C SER A 277 -8.65 27.37 -0.39
N GLY A 278 -7.56 27.10 0.38
CA GLY A 278 -7.56 27.01 1.83
C GLY A 278 -7.79 25.60 2.39
N PHE A 279 -7.88 24.58 1.54
CA PHE A 279 -7.93 23.16 1.97
C PHE A 279 -6.52 22.56 1.93
N GLU A 280 -5.66 23.08 2.79
CA GLU A 280 -4.25 22.67 2.84
C GLU A 280 -4.03 21.25 3.39
N ASN A 281 -5.09 20.55 3.80
CA ASN A 281 -5.11 19.19 4.30
C ASN A 281 -5.35 18.12 3.20
N ALA A 282 -5.34 18.54 1.91
CA ALA A 282 -5.59 17.65 0.79
C ALA A 282 -4.34 16.84 0.40
N VAL A 283 -4.53 15.55 0.11
CA VAL A 283 -3.53 14.61 -0.44
C VAL A 283 -4.15 13.78 -1.54
N ALA A 284 -3.33 13.24 -2.45
CA ALA A 284 -3.85 12.36 -3.51
C ALA A 284 -3.12 11.02 -3.56
N THR A 285 -3.84 10.00 -4.02
CA THR A 285 -3.26 8.75 -4.50
C THR A 285 -2.57 8.96 -5.86
N LEU A 286 -1.68 8.03 -6.23
CA LEU A 286 -0.76 8.23 -7.36
C LEU A 286 -1.18 7.44 -8.60
N GLY A 287 -2.46 7.55 -8.98
CA GLY A 287 -3.04 6.80 -10.11
C GLY A 287 -3.28 5.34 -9.78
N THR A 288 -3.39 5.01 -8.50
CA THR A 288 -3.78 3.71 -7.98
C THR A 288 -4.94 3.88 -7.00
N ALA A 289 -5.69 2.82 -6.75
CA ALA A 289 -6.68 2.83 -5.67
C ALA A 289 -6.02 3.13 -4.31
N CYS A 290 -6.79 3.68 -3.38
CA CYS A 290 -6.32 3.84 -2.01
C CYS A 290 -6.04 2.46 -1.39
N THR A 291 -4.84 2.28 -0.86
CA THR A 291 -4.38 1.03 -0.24
C THR A 291 -4.43 1.12 1.28
N GLU A 292 -4.34 -0.03 1.94
CA GLU A 292 -4.17 -0.12 3.40
C GLU A 292 -2.94 0.65 3.91
N GLU A 293 -1.83 0.62 3.15
CA GLU A 293 -0.61 1.36 3.49
C GLU A 293 -0.82 2.88 3.46
N HIS A 294 -1.60 3.39 2.47
CA HIS A 294 -1.99 4.79 2.43
C HIS A 294 -2.80 5.18 3.67
N VAL A 295 -3.80 4.36 4.03
CA VAL A 295 -4.65 4.58 5.21
C VAL A 295 -3.82 4.55 6.49
N ARG A 296 -2.94 3.54 6.65
CA ARG A 296 -2.04 3.41 7.79
C ARG A 296 -1.10 4.61 7.90
N LYS A 297 -0.58 5.09 6.77
CA LYS A 297 0.27 6.28 6.70
C LYS A 297 -0.49 7.54 7.13
N LEU A 298 -1.73 7.74 6.68
CA LEU A 298 -2.55 8.90 7.06
C LEU A 298 -2.89 8.90 8.54
N PHE A 299 -3.27 7.75 9.11
CA PHE A 299 -3.59 7.63 10.54
C PHE A 299 -2.38 7.83 11.49
N ARG A 300 -1.18 8.03 10.95
CA ARG A 300 -0.03 8.54 11.75
C ARG A 300 -0.09 10.04 11.99
N PHE A 301 -0.88 10.78 11.21
CA PHE A 301 -0.94 12.25 11.25
C PHE A 301 -2.29 12.80 11.68
N THR A 302 -3.35 12.00 11.63
CA THR A 302 -4.72 12.41 11.99
C THR A 302 -5.59 11.20 12.32
N ASP A 303 -6.59 11.36 13.18
CA ASP A 303 -7.59 10.33 13.47
C ASP A 303 -8.84 10.45 12.59
N ALA A 304 -8.86 11.40 11.64
CA ALA A 304 -10.00 11.60 10.77
C ALA A 304 -9.58 11.70 9.29
N ILE A 305 -10.29 10.97 8.42
CA ILE A 305 -10.07 10.97 6.97
C ILE A 305 -11.39 11.24 6.26
N VAL A 306 -11.38 12.14 5.30
CA VAL A 306 -12.47 12.35 4.34
C VAL A 306 -11.95 11.98 2.96
N PHE A 307 -12.55 11.00 2.33
CA PHE A 307 -12.30 10.66 0.94
C PHE A 307 -13.25 11.46 0.05
N SER A 308 -12.73 12.10 -0.99
CA SER A 308 -13.52 12.82 -1.98
C SER A 308 -13.40 12.12 -3.33
N PHE A 309 -14.54 11.74 -3.86
CA PHE A 309 -14.67 11.04 -5.14
C PHE A 309 -15.48 11.86 -6.13
N ASP A 310 -15.18 11.67 -7.40
CA ASP A 310 -16.01 12.18 -8.48
C ASP A 310 -17.41 11.53 -8.42
N GLY A 311 -18.44 12.26 -8.80
CA GLY A 311 -19.84 11.81 -8.66
C GLY A 311 -20.29 10.77 -9.70
N ASP A 312 -19.35 10.16 -10.42
CA ASP A 312 -19.61 9.18 -11.46
C ASP A 312 -19.50 7.72 -10.96
N ALA A 313 -19.79 6.76 -11.85
CA ALA A 313 -19.70 5.34 -11.53
C ALA A 313 -18.24 4.88 -11.21
N ALA A 314 -17.23 5.57 -11.72
CA ALA A 314 -15.83 5.26 -11.41
C ALA A 314 -15.49 5.68 -9.99
N GLY A 315 -15.95 6.87 -9.56
CA GLY A 315 -15.82 7.36 -8.18
C GLY A 315 -16.56 6.46 -7.18
N GLN A 316 -17.74 5.93 -7.51
CA GLN A 316 -18.44 4.96 -6.65
C GLN A 316 -17.62 3.68 -6.45
N ARG A 317 -17.05 3.12 -7.53
CA ARG A 317 -16.15 1.95 -7.41
C ARG A 317 -14.87 2.26 -6.64
N ALA A 318 -14.34 3.48 -6.79
CA ALA A 318 -13.17 3.91 -6.02
C ALA A 318 -13.50 4.02 -4.52
N ALA A 319 -14.72 4.47 -4.17
CA ALA A 319 -15.20 4.51 -2.79
C ALA A 319 -15.30 3.12 -2.16
N GLY A 320 -15.82 2.11 -2.89
CA GLY A 320 -15.86 0.72 -2.41
C GLY A 320 -14.45 0.16 -2.12
N ARG A 321 -13.47 0.44 -3.01
CA ARG A 321 -12.06 0.06 -2.76
C ARG A 321 -11.46 0.78 -1.55
N ALA A 322 -11.71 2.08 -1.41
CA ALA A 322 -11.26 2.86 -0.26
C ALA A 322 -11.91 2.39 1.04
N LEU A 323 -13.21 2.03 1.00
CA LEU A 323 -13.91 1.42 2.13
C LEU A 323 -13.20 0.14 2.57
N SER A 324 -12.92 -0.77 1.65
CA SER A 324 -12.23 -2.03 1.95
C SER A 324 -10.85 -1.80 2.58
N ALA A 325 -10.09 -0.81 2.08
CA ALA A 325 -8.77 -0.47 2.62
C ALA A 325 -8.83 0.16 4.02
N VAL A 326 -9.93 0.83 4.36
CA VAL A 326 -10.09 1.55 5.63
C VAL A 326 -10.64 0.66 6.74
N LEU A 327 -11.53 -0.28 6.41
CA LEU A 327 -12.24 -1.10 7.41
C LEU A 327 -11.32 -1.74 8.46
N PRO A 328 -10.13 -2.34 8.11
CA PRO A 328 -9.22 -2.91 9.09
C PRO A 328 -8.63 -1.90 10.08
N HIS A 329 -8.74 -0.61 9.77
CA HIS A 329 -8.17 0.48 10.57
C HIS A 329 -9.23 1.35 11.26
N ALA A 330 -10.52 1.05 11.07
CA ALA A 330 -11.65 1.82 11.62
C ALA A 330 -11.88 1.45 13.09
N THR A 331 -11.11 2.07 13.99
CA THR A 331 -11.26 1.93 15.45
C THR A 331 -12.35 2.85 15.99
N ASP A 332 -12.72 2.67 17.26
CA ASP A 332 -13.74 3.48 17.95
C ASP A 332 -13.41 5.00 17.99
N LEU A 333 -12.13 5.36 17.89
CA LEU A 333 -11.65 6.75 17.96
C LEU A 333 -11.41 7.39 16.58
N ARG A 334 -11.41 6.59 15.51
CA ARG A 334 -11.14 7.07 14.16
C ARG A 334 -12.41 7.42 13.41
N SER A 335 -12.39 8.55 12.71
CA SER A 335 -13.51 9.01 11.89
C SER A 335 -13.17 8.91 10.42
N VAL A 336 -14.00 8.21 9.65
CA VAL A 336 -13.86 8.13 8.19
C VAL A 336 -15.16 8.51 7.53
N ARG A 337 -15.06 9.35 6.49
CA ARG A 337 -16.21 9.84 5.73
C ARG A 337 -15.94 9.78 4.24
N PHE A 338 -17.00 9.70 3.45
CA PHE A 338 -16.99 9.61 1.99
C PHE A 338 -17.79 10.76 1.42
N LEU A 339 -17.13 11.61 0.66
CA LEU A 339 -17.71 12.74 -0.04
C LEU A 339 -17.85 12.35 -1.51
N PHE A 340 -19.05 12.47 -2.06
CA PHE A 340 -19.33 12.33 -3.48
C PHE A 340 -19.67 13.70 -4.04
N LEU A 341 -18.92 14.13 -5.05
CA LEU A 341 -19.18 15.39 -5.74
C LEU A 341 -20.35 15.23 -6.73
N PRO A 342 -20.95 16.34 -7.18
CA PRO A 342 -21.89 16.28 -8.31
C PRO A 342 -21.22 15.66 -9.55
N PRO A 343 -21.97 14.93 -10.40
CA PRO A 343 -21.42 14.10 -11.50
C PRO A 343 -20.51 14.83 -12.50
N GLU A 344 -20.64 16.13 -12.62
CA GLU A 344 -19.88 16.95 -13.60
C GLU A 344 -18.63 17.58 -13.01
N HIS A 345 -18.27 17.29 -11.75
CA HIS A 345 -17.21 17.98 -11.04
C HIS A 345 -16.20 17.02 -10.43
N ASP A 346 -14.92 17.38 -10.62
CA ASP A 346 -13.79 17.02 -9.76
C ASP A 346 -13.59 18.09 -8.68
N PRO A 347 -12.77 17.86 -7.65
CA PRO A 347 -12.54 18.84 -6.58
C PRO A 347 -12.02 20.18 -7.07
N ASP A 348 -11.11 20.21 -8.07
CA ASP A 348 -10.58 21.43 -8.68
C ASP A 348 -11.69 22.26 -9.34
N SER A 349 -12.48 21.65 -10.21
CA SER A 349 -13.55 22.34 -10.94
C SER A 349 -14.68 22.81 -10.01
N TYR A 350 -15.01 22.01 -8.99
CA TYR A 350 -16.06 22.37 -8.04
C TYR A 350 -15.66 23.60 -7.21
N VAL A 351 -14.45 23.61 -6.63
CA VAL A 351 -14.01 24.74 -5.81
C VAL A 351 -13.88 26.01 -6.64
N ARG A 352 -13.42 25.91 -7.88
CA ARG A 352 -13.33 27.09 -8.78
C ARG A 352 -14.69 27.66 -9.17
N LYS A 353 -15.71 26.81 -9.35
CA LYS A 353 -17.04 27.24 -9.80
C LYS A 353 -17.93 27.66 -8.64
N GLU A 354 -17.98 26.87 -7.58
CA GLU A 354 -18.94 27.02 -6.48
C GLU A 354 -18.31 27.71 -5.24
N GLY A 355 -16.97 27.79 -5.21
CA GLY A 355 -16.20 28.43 -4.14
C GLY A 355 -15.92 27.54 -2.94
N ALA A 356 -14.94 27.99 -2.13
CA ALA A 356 -14.46 27.24 -0.96
C ALA A 356 -15.57 26.96 0.09
N ASN A 357 -16.46 27.92 0.34
CA ASN A 357 -17.56 27.74 1.31
C ASN A 357 -18.55 26.67 0.90
N ALA A 358 -18.80 26.48 -0.41
CA ALA A 358 -19.66 25.42 -0.90
C ALA A 358 -19.01 24.06 -0.70
N PHE A 359 -17.72 23.94 -1.00
CA PHE A 359 -16.96 22.71 -0.80
C PHE A 359 -16.87 22.35 0.70
N GLU A 360 -16.65 23.33 1.61
CA GLU A 360 -16.65 23.10 3.05
C GLU A 360 -17.98 22.49 3.55
N ARG A 361 -19.12 22.97 3.01
CA ARG A 361 -20.43 22.38 3.34
C ARG A 361 -20.54 20.92 2.89
N LEU A 362 -20.01 20.60 1.70
CA LEU A 362 -19.99 19.20 1.22
C LEU A 362 -19.11 18.32 2.11
N VAL A 363 -17.92 18.80 2.48
CA VAL A 363 -17.04 18.08 3.43
C VAL A 363 -17.74 17.81 4.76
N ALA A 364 -18.47 18.80 5.29
CA ALA A 364 -19.23 18.63 6.52
C ALA A 364 -20.38 17.60 6.39
N GLN A 365 -20.97 17.47 5.21
CA GLN A 365 -22.06 16.54 4.90
C GLN A 365 -21.58 15.15 4.41
N ALA A 366 -20.26 14.93 4.33
CA ALA A 366 -19.70 13.67 3.86
C ALA A 366 -20.26 12.46 4.62
N VAL A 367 -20.54 11.39 3.89
CA VAL A 367 -21.22 10.18 4.38
C VAL A 367 -20.31 9.43 5.36
N PRO A 368 -20.75 9.12 6.59
CA PRO A 368 -19.94 8.34 7.53
C PRO A 368 -19.65 6.91 7.04
N LEU A 369 -18.54 6.34 7.48
CA LEU A 369 -18.11 4.97 7.19
C LEU A 369 -19.25 3.95 7.39
N SER A 370 -19.97 4.04 8.49
CA SER A 370 -21.06 3.12 8.81
C SER A 370 -22.18 3.13 7.76
N ARG A 371 -22.56 4.32 7.28
CA ARG A 371 -23.57 4.44 6.21
C ARG A 371 -23.04 3.94 4.87
N GLN A 372 -21.79 4.26 4.53
CA GLN A 372 -21.17 3.80 3.30
C GLN A 372 -21.04 2.28 3.27
N MET A 373 -20.61 1.67 4.37
CA MET A 373 -20.52 0.21 4.51
C MET A 373 -21.88 -0.47 4.31
N LEU A 374 -22.95 0.08 4.90
CA LEU A 374 -24.29 -0.46 4.74
C LEU A 374 -24.85 -0.22 3.32
N ALA A 375 -24.50 0.88 2.68
CA ALA A 375 -24.87 1.17 1.30
C ALA A 375 -24.20 0.17 0.34
N GLU A 376 -22.92 -0.08 0.49
CA GLU A 376 -22.16 -1.07 -0.27
C GLU A 376 -22.76 -2.48 -0.10
N ALA A 377 -23.04 -2.89 1.14
CA ALA A 377 -23.65 -4.19 1.42
C ALA A 377 -25.07 -4.35 0.85
N ARG A 378 -25.77 -3.25 0.56
CA ARG A 378 -27.12 -3.24 -0.03
C ARG A 378 -27.13 -3.22 -1.54
N GLU A 379 -26.01 -3.02 -2.17
CA GLU A 379 -25.96 -2.90 -3.63
C GLU A 379 -26.53 -4.15 -4.29
N GLY A 380 -27.51 -3.95 -5.17
CA GLY A 380 -28.22 -5.03 -5.88
C GLY A 380 -29.12 -5.91 -4.99
N CYS A 381 -29.46 -5.49 -3.75
CA CYS A 381 -30.35 -6.22 -2.83
C CYS A 381 -31.74 -5.58 -2.77
N ASP A 382 -32.79 -6.35 -3.04
CA ASP A 382 -34.17 -5.94 -2.75
C ASP A 382 -34.49 -6.18 -1.27
N MET A 383 -34.31 -5.15 -0.45
CA MET A 383 -34.52 -5.24 0.99
C MET A 383 -35.98 -5.51 1.40
N GLY A 384 -36.92 -5.42 0.49
CA GLY A 384 -38.33 -5.77 0.68
C GLY A 384 -38.57 -7.28 0.73
N THR A 385 -37.67 -8.08 0.13
CA THR A 385 -37.81 -9.54 0.04
C THR A 385 -36.88 -10.28 1.03
N PRO A 386 -37.25 -11.48 1.49
CA PRO A 386 -36.36 -12.32 2.27
C PRO A 386 -35.04 -12.66 1.56
N GLU A 387 -35.10 -12.94 0.25
CA GLU A 387 -33.94 -13.24 -0.59
C GLU A 387 -32.97 -12.07 -0.67
N GLY A 388 -33.50 -10.85 -0.86
CA GLY A 388 -32.69 -9.63 -0.89
C GLY A 388 -32.05 -9.33 0.47
N ARG A 389 -32.76 -9.56 1.58
CA ARG A 389 -32.17 -9.45 2.92
C ARG A 389 -31.11 -10.52 3.19
N ALA A 390 -31.31 -11.75 2.74
CA ALA A 390 -30.30 -12.81 2.83
C ALA A 390 -29.03 -12.45 2.04
N ARG A 391 -29.20 -11.94 0.79
CA ARG A 391 -28.09 -11.45 -0.02
C ARG A 391 -27.34 -10.30 0.66
N PHE A 392 -28.07 -9.31 1.22
CA PHE A 392 -27.49 -8.22 2.01
C PHE A 392 -26.64 -8.76 3.16
N THR A 393 -27.15 -9.75 3.93
CA THR A 393 -26.44 -10.37 5.04
C THR A 393 -25.12 -11.00 4.59
N THR A 394 -25.16 -11.72 3.46
CA THR A 394 -23.96 -12.34 2.84
C THR A 394 -22.94 -11.29 2.43
N GLN A 395 -23.37 -10.17 1.83
CA GLN A 395 -22.47 -9.07 1.41
C GLN A 395 -21.95 -8.25 2.60
N ALA A 396 -22.74 -8.10 3.67
CA ALA A 396 -22.33 -7.36 4.87
C ALA A 396 -21.27 -8.12 5.71
N ARG A 397 -21.28 -9.46 5.69
CA ARG A 397 -20.41 -10.30 6.51
C ARG A 397 -18.93 -9.97 6.33
N PRO A 398 -18.31 -10.01 5.13
CA PRO A 398 -16.89 -9.74 4.96
C PRO A 398 -16.51 -8.30 5.37
N LEU A 399 -17.38 -7.33 5.11
CA LEU A 399 -17.15 -5.94 5.51
C LEU A 399 -17.13 -5.82 7.04
N TRP A 400 -18.08 -6.44 7.73
CA TRP A 400 -18.13 -6.45 9.19
C TRP A 400 -16.96 -7.21 9.82
N GLN A 401 -16.55 -8.34 9.23
CA GLN A 401 -15.41 -9.12 9.71
C GLN A 401 -14.10 -8.32 9.65
N SER A 402 -13.94 -7.46 8.63
CA SER A 402 -12.76 -6.59 8.47
C SER A 402 -12.64 -5.52 9.55
N LEU A 403 -13.72 -5.17 10.25
CA LEU A 403 -13.66 -4.19 11.35
C LEU A 403 -12.86 -4.74 12.54
N PRO A 404 -11.98 -3.93 13.16
CA PRO A 404 -11.33 -4.27 14.42
C PRO A 404 -12.35 -4.52 15.54
N ASP A 405 -12.00 -5.39 16.48
CA ASP A 405 -12.84 -5.60 17.65
C ASP A 405 -12.96 -4.31 18.47
N GLY A 406 -14.19 -3.89 18.74
CA GLY A 406 -14.49 -2.62 19.41
C GLY A 406 -15.97 -2.33 19.52
N ALA A 407 -16.32 -1.15 20.02
CA ALA A 407 -17.70 -0.70 20.13
C ALA A 407 -18.32 -0.50 18.74
N LEU A 408 -17.56 0.07 17.80
CA LEU A 408 -18.01 0.29 16.41
C LEU A 408 -18.46 -1.03 15.77
N LYS A 409 -17.67 -2.09 15.85
CA LYS A 409 -18.00 -3.40 15.28
C LYS A 409 -19.28 -3.97 15.87
N ARG A 410 -19.48 -3.82 17.18
CA ARG A 410 -20.72 -4.25 17.85
C ARG A 410 -21.94 -3.44 17.41
N GLN A 411 -21.80 -2.12 17.31
CA GLN A 411 -22.87 -1.24 16.82
C GLN A 411 -23.25 -1.57 15.37
N MET A 412 -22.26 -1.84 14.54
CA MET A 412 -22.48 -2.23 13.13
C MET A 412 -23.22 -3.57 13.03
N LEU A 413 -22.94 -4.54 13.90
CA LEU A 413 -23.70 -5.78 13.94
C LEU A 413 -25.17 -5.51 14.24
N GLY A 414 -25.47 -4.67 15.24
CA GLY A 414 -26.84 -4.27 15.56
C GLY A 414 -27.57 -3.59 14.40
N GLU A 415 -26.88 -2.71 13.64
CA GLU A 415 -27.46 -2.10 12.44
C GLU A 415 -27.74 -3.13 11.33
N ILE A 416 -26.81 -4.06 11.10
CA ILE A 416 -26.96 -5.12 10.11
C ILE A 416 -28.14 -6.03 10.48
N THR A 417 -28.25 -6.47 11.73
CA THR A 417 -29.33 -7.35 12.20
C THR A 417 -30.70 -6.67 12.06
N ARG A 418 -30.78 -5.39 12.40
CA ARG A 418 -32.00 -4.59 12.22
C ARG A 418 -32.44 -4.53 10.76
N LEU A 419 -31.49 -4.34 9.83
CA LEU A 419 -31.76 -4.26 8.39
C LEU A 419 -32.08 -5.63 7.78
N ALA A 420 -31.42 -6.67 8.23
CA ALA A 420 -31.66 -8.05 7.80
C ALA A 420 -32.97 -8.63 8.35
N ALA A 421 -33.55 -7.99 9.37
CA ALA A 421 -34.68 -8.50 10.15
C ALA A 421 -34.41 -9.89 10.76
N LEU A 422 -33.15 -10.08 11.27
CA LEU A 422 -32.70 -11.30 11.94
C LEU A 422 -32.32 -11.01 13.39
N PRO A 423 -32.52 -11.97 14.31
CA PRO A 423 -32.01 -11.82 15.68
C PRO A 423 -30.49 -11.75 15.73
N GLU A 424 -29.94 -10.83 16.54
CA GLU A 424 -28.47 -10.66 16.65
C GLU A 424 -27.75 -11.95 17.09
N ALA A 425 -28.36 -12.73 17.97
CA ALA A 425 -27.79 -13.98 18.47
C ALA A 425 -27.59 -15.02 17.35
N GLU A 426 -28.54 -15.09 16.41
CA GLU A 426 -28.46 -16.01 15.26
C GLU A 426 -27.34 -15.58 14.31
N LEU A 427 -27.31 -14.30 13.91
CA LEU A 427 -26.31 -13.78 13.02
C LEU A 427 -24.90 -13.87 13.63
N ARG A 428 -24.78 -13.60 14.92
CA ARG A 428 -23.52 -13.75 15.65
C ARG A 428 -23.04 -15.20 15.69
N ALA A 429 -23.95 -16.16 15.90
CA ALA A 429 -23.63 -17.59 15.90
C ALA A 429 -23.18 -18.08 14.51
N GLU A 430 -23.85 -17.60 13.46
CA GLU A 430 -23.51 -17.90 12.06
C GLU A 430 -22.15 -17.31 11.64
N TRP A 431 -21.85 -16.09 12.11
CA TRP A 431 -20.64 -15.35 11.75
C TRP A 431 -19.46 -15.61 12.70
N ALA A 432 -19.69 -16.30 13.83
CA ALA A 432 -18.62 -16.71 14.71
C ALA A 432 -17.64 -17.61 13.94
N PRO A 433 -16.32 -17.41 14.10
CA PRO A 433 -15.37 -18.40 13.57
C PRO A 433 -15.74 -19.76 14.16
N ALA A 434 -15.80 -20.79 13.31
CA ALA A 434 -16.08 -22.16 13.75
C ALA A 434 -15.18 -22.44 14.95
N ALA A 435 -15.77 -22.63 16.12
CA ALA A 435 -15.00 -22.92 17.33
C ALA A 435 -14.20 -24.18 17.05
N THR A 436 -12.88 -24.06 17.02
CA THR A 436 -11.99 -25.20 17.09
C THR A 436 -12.45 -25.99 18.31
N PRO A 437 -12.89 -27.26 18.18
CA PRO A 437 -13.34 -27.99 19.34
C PRO A 437 -12.20 -28.02 20.33
N ALA A 438 -12.41 -27.34 21.47
CA ALA A 438 -11.50 -27.40 22.60
C ALA A 438 -11.36 -28.91 22.94
N ALA A 439 -10.14 -29.41 22.86
CA ALA A 439 -9.82 -30.76 23.28
C ALA A 439 -10.13 -30.85 24.75
N GLU A 440 -11.35 -31.32 25.09
CA GLU A 440 -11.66 -31.79 26.41
C GLU A 440 -10.74 -33.00 26.71
N ALA A 441 -9.75 -32.75 27.54
CA ALA A 441 -8.95 -33.76 28.17
C ALA A 441 -9.86 -34.59 29.11
N GLY A 442 -10.53 -35.59 28.55
CA GLY A 442 -11.33 -36.56 29.25
C GLY A 442 -11.03 -37.95 28.69
N ALA A 443 -10.13 -38.67 29.35
CA ALA A 443 -9.83 -40.04 29.04
C ALA A 443 -11.10 -40.92 29.16
N ARG A 444 -11.55 -41.49 28.07
CA ARG A 444 -12.50 -42.62 28.06
C ARG A 444 -11.91 -43.80 27.32
N PRO A 445 -12.14 -45.05 27.84
CA PRO A 445 -11.42 -46.23 27.39
C PRO A 445 -11.91 -46.71 26.01
N TRP A 446 -10.98 -47.24 25.28
CA TRP A 446 -11.10 -47.77 23.94
C TRP A 446 -11.97 -49.05 23.92
N HIS A 447 -13.23 -48.96 23.49
CA HIS A 447 -14.01 -50.12 23.11
C HIS A 447 -13.97 -50.33 21.60
N LYS A 448 -13.46 -51.47 21.19
CA LYS A 448 -13.45 -51.96 19.79
C LYS A 448 -14.88 -52.05 19.26
N ARG A 449 -15.17 -51.33 18.18
CA ARG A 449 -16.38 -51.53 17.36
C ARG A 449 -16.08 -52.43 16.17
N PRO A 450 -17.00 -53.37 15.81
CA PRO A 450 -16.76 -54.31 14.71
C PRO A 450 -16.86 -53.62 13.35
N ALA A 451 -16.07 -54.12 12.41
CA ALA A 451 -16.01 -53.66 11.02
C ALA A 451 -17.35 -53.84 10.30
N ALA A 452 -17.94 -52.77 9.83
CA ALA A 452 -19.04 -52.80 8.86
C ALA A 452 -18.47 -52.87 7.43
N LYS A 453 -19.03 -53.80 6.67
CA LYS A 453 -18.64 -54.12 5.30
C LYS A 453 -18.85 -52.93 4.38
N ALA A 454 -17.82 -52.58 3.63
CA ALA A 454 -17.87 -51.61 2.55
C ALA A 454 -18.67 -52.15 1.37
N SER A 455 -19.67 -51.38 0.93
CA SER A 455 -20.27 -51.53 -0.39
C SER A 455 -20.34 -50.16 -1.02
N GLY A 456 -19.73 -49.99 -2.19
CA GLY A 456 -19.79 -48.81 -3.01
C GLY A 456 -18.41 -48.42 -3.53
N ALA A 457 -18.07 -48.92 -4.71
CA ALA A 457 -16.89 -48.49 -5.46
C ALA A 457 -17.08 -47.05 -5.96
N THR A 458 -16.52 -46.07 -5.25
CA THR A 458 -16.25 -44.76 -5.80
C THR A 458 -14.88 -44.81 -6.46
N SER A 459 -14.84 -44.55 -7.76
CA SER A 459 -13.61 -44.47 -8.54
C SER A 459 -12.68 -43.45 -7.89
N ARG A 460 -11.52 -43.91 -7.41
CA ARG A 460 -10.44 -43.02 -6.97
C ARG A 460 -9.96 -42.24 -8.17
N ARG A 461 -10.30 -40.94 -8.21
CA ARG A 461 -9.62 -39.99 -9.12
C ARG A 461 -8.11 -40.00 -8.79
N PRO A 462 -7.23 -39.96 -9.81
CA PRO A 462 -5.79 -39.86 -9.56
C PRO A 462 -5.49 -38.56 -8.77
N PRO A 463 -4.43 -38.56 -7.94
CA PRO A 463 -4.04 -37.34 -7.22
C PRO A 463 -3.79 -36.21 -8.21
N ARG A 464 -4.40 -35.04 -7.97
CA ARG A 464 -4.24 -33.85 -8.80
C ARG A 464 -2.77 -33.40 -8.76
N ARG A 465 -2.24 -32.98 -9.91
CA ARG A 465 -0.89 -32.42 -10.00
C ARG A 465 -0.85 -31.02 -9.36
N PRO A 466 0.30 -30.60 -8.79
CA PRO A 466 0.45 -29.25 -8.25
C PRO A 466 0.09 -28.15 -9.27
N GLU A 467 0.43 -28.33 -10.54
CA GLU A 467 0.15 -27.43 -11.65
C GLU A 467 -1.37 -27.23 -11.85
N ASP A 468 -2.15 -28.32 -11.78
CA ASP A 468 -3.62 -28.26 -11.89
C ASP A 468 -4.19 -27.36 -10.77
N ARG A 469 -3.61 -27.45 -9.58
CA ARG A 469 -4.07 -26.69 -8.41
C ARG A 469 -3.66 -25.22 -8.48
N ILE A 470 -2.45 -24.91 -8.96
CA ILE A 470 -1.97 -23.54 -9.17
C ILE A 470 -2.92 -22.82 -10.13
N VAL A 471 -3.19 -23.40 -11.30
CA VAL A 471 -4.04 -22.80 -12.31
C VAL A 471 -5.49 -22.69 -11.83
N GLN A 472 -6.01 -23.69 -11.13
CA GLN A 472 -7.33 -23.62 -10.52
C GLN A 472 -7.46 -22.43 -9.55
N LEU A 473 -6.50 -22.24 -8.66
CA LEU A 473 -6.51 -21.16 -7.69
C LEU A 473 -6.47 -19.78 -8.36
N LEU A 474 -5.67 -19.62 -9.42
CA LEU A 474 -5.59 -18.39 -10.19
C LEU A 474 -6.88 -18.08 -10.95
N LEU A 475 -7.54 -19.09 -11.51
CA LEU A 475 -8.84 -18.91 -12.17
C LEU A 475 -9.94 -18.55 -11.18
N MET A 476 -9.95 -19.17 -10.01
CA MET A 476 -10.94 -18.87 -8.97
C MET A 476 -10.76 -17.48 -8.36
N GLN A 477 -9.52 -17.03 -8.25
CA GLN A 477 -9.13 -15.77 -7.63
C GLN A 477 -8.20 -14.98 -8.55
N ALA A 478 -8.69 -14.57 -9.72
CA ALA A 478 -7.93 -13.83 -10.72
C ALA A 478 -7.32 -12.51 -10.16
N SER A 479 -7.89 -11.95 -9.10
CA SER A 479 -7.33 -10.80 -8.38
C SER A 479 -5.98 -11.07 -7.72
N TRP A 480 -5.60 -12.34 -7.56
CA TRP A 480 -4.27 -12.68 -7.06
C TRP A 480 -3.17 -12.47 -8.10
N TRP A 481 -3.54 -12.34 -9.38
CA TRP A 481 -2.59 -12.05 -10.47
C TRP A 481 -1.73 -10.82 -10.17
N ASP A 482 -2.34 -9.75 -9.68
CA ASP A 482 -1.65 -8.50 -9.34
C ASP A 482 -0.76 -8.60 -8.08
N ARG A 483 -0.85 -9.71 -7.34
CA ARG A 483 -0.05 -9.97 -6.13
C ARG A 483 1.16 -10.84 -6.39
N LEU A 484 1.29 -11.37 -7.59
CA LEU A 484 2.41 -12.21 -8.00
C LEU A 484 3.64 -11.36 -8.28
N SER A 485 4.82 -11.89 -7.93
CA SER A 485 6.10 -11.28 -8.28
C SER A 485 6.48 -11.58 -9.73
N ALA A 486 7.46 -10.86 -10.28
CA ALA A 486 8.00 -11.16 -11.61
C ALA A 486 8.51 -12.61 -11.71
N GLU A 487 9.13 -13.13 -10.65
CA GLU A 487 9.59 -14.51 -10.59
C GLU A 487 8.43 -15.52 -10.61
N ASP A 488 7.30 -15.18 -9.98
CA ASP A 488 6.11 -16.04 -10.03
C ASP A 488 5.55 -16.10 -11.44
N HIS A 489 5.53 -14.97 -12.17
CA HIS A 489 5.11 -14.93 -13.57
C HIS A 489 6.04 -15.78 -14.46
N GLU A 490 7.38 -15.67 -14.30
CA GLU A 490 8.33 -16.53 -15.01
C GLU A 490 8.08 -18.02 -14.72
N LEU A 491 7.82 -18.37 -13.48
CA LEU A 491 7.53 -19.72 -13.05
C LEU A 491 6.22 -20.26 -13.65
N LEU A 492 5.19 -19.43 -13.73
CA LEU A 492 3.92 -19.76 -14.36
C LEU A 492 4.05 -19.97 -15.86
N HIS A 493 4.86 -19.16 -16.55
CA HIS A 493 5.17 -19.32 -17.97
C HIS A 493 6.10 -20.51 -18.27
N ALA A 494 6.78 -21.05 -17.25
CA ALA A 494 7.57 -22.27 -17.34
C ALA A 494 6.76 -23.55 -17.07
N LEU A 495 5.45 -23.46 -16.83
CA LEU A 495 4.60 -24.62 -16.64
C LEU A 495 4.48 -25.42 -17.97
N PRO A 496 4.31 -26.76 -17.89
CA PRO A 496 4.11 -27.57 -19.09
C PRO A 496 2.76 -27.27 -19.75
N SER A 497 2.69 -27.38 -21.10
CA SER A 497 1.39 -27.39 -21.78
C SER A 497 0.52 -28.54 -21.22
N PRO A 498 -0.78 -28.34 -21.01
CA PRO A 498 -1.58 -27.20 -21.45
C PRO A 498 -1.76 -26.09 -20.40
N HIS A 499 -1.08 -26.16 -19.23
CA HIS A 499 -1.23 -25.17 -18.14
C HIS A 499 -0.67 -23.80 -18.54
N VAL A 500 0.47 -23.76 -19.22
CA VAL A 500 1.06 -22.52 -19.72
C VAL A 500 0.14 -21.77 -20.70
N ASP A 501 -0.60 -22.50 -21.52
CA ASP A 501 -1.53 -21.92 -22.49
C ASP A 501 -2.69 -21.22 -21.77
N LEU A 502 -3.18 -21.83 -20.67
CA LEU A 502 -4.24 -21.26 -19.84
C LEU A 502 -3.74 -20.08 -18.99
N VAL A 503 -2.50 -20.12 -18.53
CA VAL A 503 -1.85 -18.98 -17.85
C VAL A 503 -1.71 -17.81 -18.81
N ALA A 504 -1.23 -18.01 -20.02
CA ALA A 504 -1.10 -16.97 -21.05
C ALA A 504 -2.44 -16.39 -21.48
N TRP A 505 -3.49 -17.21 -21.50
CA TRP A 505 -4.86 -16.75 -21.73
C TRP A 505 -5.35 -15.88 -20.56
N LEU A 506 -5.17 -16.33 -19.32
CA LEU A 506 -5.59 -15.59 -18.12
C LEU A 506 -4.86 -14.25 -18.01
N GLU A 507 -3.56 -14.23 -18.27
CA GLU A 507 -2.76 -13.00 -18.29
C GLU A 507 -3.33 -11.98 -19.28
N ARG A 508 -3.63 -12.41 -20.51
CA ARG A 508 -4.22 -11.56 -21.53
C ARG A 508 -5.59 -11.04 -21.11
N ASP A 509 -6.43 -11.92 -20.56
CA ASP A 509 -7.77 -11.55 -20.08
C ASP A 509 -7.71 -10.53 -18.93
N VAL A 510 -6.79 -10.72 -17.97
CA VAL A 510 -6.57 -9.78 -16.86
C VAL A 510 -6.02 -8.44 -17.36
N MET A 511 -5.14 -8.44 -18.37
CA MET A 511 -4.60 -7.22 -18.97
C MET A 511 -5.67 -6.41 -19.73
N GLU A 512 -6.59 -7.09 -20.43
CA GLU A 512 -7.63 -6.45 -21.25
C GLU A 512 -8.84 -6.00 -20.42
N HIS A 513 -9.25 -6.79 -19.42
CA HIS A 513 -10.50 -6.60 -18.70
C HIS A 513 -10.35 -6.36 -17.20
N GLY A 514 -9.14 -6.46 -16.67
CA GLY A 514 -8.89 -6.56 -15.22
C GLY A 514 -9.28 -7.92 -14.63
N PRO A 515 -9.01 -8.15 -13.34
CA PRO A 515 -9.34 -9.42 -12.68
C PRO A 515 -10.87 -9.62 -12.63
N ARG A 516 -11.35 -10.67 -13.27
CA ARG A 516 -12.78 -11.03 -13.34
C ARG A 516 -13.13 -12.20 -12.43
N PRO A 517 -14.38 -12.30 -11.91
CA PRO A 517 -14.82 -13.43 -11.13
C PRO A 517 -14.87 -14.71 -11.98
N TRP A 518 -14.72 -15.87 -11.33
CA TRP A 518 -14.68 -17.18 -11.98
C TRP A 518 -15.83 -17.43 -12.97
N ALA A 519 -17.05 -17.02 -12.62
CA ALA A 519 -18.21 -17.18 -13.50
C ALA A 519 -18.02 -16.47 -14.86
N ALA A 520 -17.40 -15.28 -14.89
CA ALA A 520 -17.12 -14.53 -16.10
C ALA A 520 -15.96 -15.15 -16.91
N LEU A 521 -14.90 -15.62 -16.22
CA LEU A 521 -13.78 -16.33 -16.86
C LEU A 521 -14.26 -17.66 -17.48
N ARG A 522 -15.10 -18.41 -16.76
CA ARG A 522 -15.70 -19.66 -17.26
C ARG A 522 -16.55 -19.44 -18.52
N ALA A 523 -17.32 -18.37 -18.55
CA ALA A 523 -18.11 -18.01 -19.74
C ALA A 523 -17.21 -17.65 -20.93
N ALA A 524 -16.11 -16.91 -20.71
CA ALA A 524 -15.18 -16.54 -21.75
C ALA A 524 -14.32 -17.73 -22.26
N LEU A 525 -14.07 -18.74 -21.41
CA LEU A 525 -13.39 -19.98 -21.78
C LEU A 525 -14.30 -20.98 -22.50
N ALA A 526 -15.62 -20.76 -22.49
CA ALA A 526 -16.57 -21.67 -23.13
C ALA A 526 -16.40 -21.79 -24.65
N ASP A 527 -15.79 -20.78 -25.28
CA ASP A 527 -15.55 -20.72 -26.72
C ASP A 527 -14.22 -21.39 -27.15
N ASP A 528 -13.37 -21.86 -26.19
CA ASP A 528 -12.10 -22.52 -26.50
C ASP A 528 -12.09 -23.99 -26.00
N PRO A 529 -12.36 -24.98 -26.91
CA PRO A 529 -12.45 -26.40 -26.58
C PRO A 529 -11.14 -27.00 -26.01
N ALA A 530 -9.96 -26.44 -26.39
CA ALA A 530 -8.68 -26.93 -25.95
C ALA A 530 -8.44 -26.61 -24.46
N LEU A 531 -8.87 -25.42 -24.02
CA LEU A 531 -8.77 -24.97 -22.64
C LEU A 531 -9.89 -25.53 -21.75
N GLN A 532 -11.05 -25.85 -22.31
CA GLN A 532 -12.17 -26.46 -21.59
C GLN A 532 -11.83 -27.80 -20.91
N SER A 533 -10.95 -28.61 -21.51
CA SER A 533 -10.56 -29.92 -20.95
C SER A 533 -9.85 -29.77 -19.61
N ILE A 534 -9.11 -28.65 -19.42
CA ILE A 534 -8.39 -28.33 -18.19
C ILE A 534 -9.36 -27.72 -17.16
N VAL A 535 -10.24 -26.85 -17.64
CA VAL A 535 -11.28 -26.21 -16.83
C VAL A 535 -12.28 -27.22 -16.28
N GLY A 536 -12.67 -28.23 -17.05
CA GLY A 536 -13.53 -29.33 -16.60
C GLY A 536 -12.90 -30.17 -15.48
N ALA A 537 -11.58 -30.35 -15.51
CA ALA A 537 -10.86 -31.02 -14.41
C ALA A 537 -10.74 -30.12 -13.15
N ALA A 538 -10.81 -28.80 -13.32
CA ALA A 538 -10.68 -27.81 -12.25
C ALA A 538 -12.03 -27.33 -11.67
N GLY A 539 -13.16 -27.52 -12.40
CA GLY A 539 -14.34 -26.67 -12.25
C GLY A 539 -15.51 -27.22 -11.44
N ASP A 540 -15.68 -28.54 -11.29
CA ASP A 540 -16.87 -29.10 -10.62
C ASP A 540 -16.83 -28.96 -9.08
N ASP A 541 -15.67 -28.76 -8.50
CA ASP A 541 -15.48 -28.57 -7.04
C ASP A 541 -15.17 -27.09 -6.69
N ALA A 542 -15.28 -26.15 -7.63
CA ALA A 542 -14.84 -24.77 -7.46
C ALA A 542 -15.76 -23.90 -6.59
N GLU A 543 -16.99 -24.33 -6.33
CA GLU A 543 -17.98 -23.59 -5.55
C GLU A 543 -17.85 -23.78 -4.03
N GLU A 544 -17.05 -24.74 -3.54
CA GLU A 544 -16.97 -25.09 -2.12
C GLU A 544 -15.58 -24.82 -1.45
N LEU A 545 -14.61 -24.24 -2.16
CA LEU A 545 -13.25 -24.11 -1.62
C LEU A 545 -12.94 -22.69 -1.16
N GLU A 546 -12.93 -22.48 0.16
CA GLU A 546 -12.22 -21.36 0.79
C GLU A 546 -10.71 -21.53 0.55
N ALA A 547 -10.18 -20.90 -0.50
CA ALA A 547 -8.77 -20.90 -0.81
C ALA A 547 -8.12 -19.62 -0.32
N GLU A 548 -7.01 -19.73 0.41
CA GLU A 548 -6.19 -18.59 0.82
C GLU A 548 -5.03 -18.36 -0.15
N PHE A 549 -4.59 -17.12 -0.29
CA PHE A 549 -3.40 -16.79 -1.08
C PHE A 549 -2.14 -17.52 -0.59
N SER A 550 -2.09 -17.84 0.69
CA SER A 550 -1.06 -18.66 1.30
C SER A 550 -0.95 -20.08 0.68
N ASP A 551 -2.08 -20.63 0.17
CA ASP A 551 -2.08 -21.93 -0.50
C ASP A 551 -1.43 -21.84 -1.88
N LEU A 552 -1.76 -20.79 -2.65
CA LEU A 552 -1.09 -20.51 -3.92
C LEU A 552 0.40 -20.26 -3.71
N ARG A 553 0.76 -19.43 -2.71
CA ARG A 553 2.16 -19.13 -2.40
C ARG A 553 2.96 -20.40 -2.10
N ARG A 554 2.41 -21.30 -1.27
CA ARG A 554 3.05 -22.56 -0.91
C ARG A 554 3.29 -23.47 -2.12
N LEU A 555 2.36 -23.51 -3.07
CA LEU A 555 2.50 -24.28 -4.31
C LEU A 555 3.57 -23.68 -5.23
N LEU A 556 3.59 -22.35 -5.38
CA LEU A 556 4.59 -21.65 -6.18
C LEU A 556 5.99 -21.80 -5.58
N ASP A 557 6.14 -21.65 -4.27
CA ASP A 557 7.41 -21.84 -3.57
C ASP A 557 7.91 -23.29 -3.67
N GLY A 558 7.00 -24.26 -3.61
CA GLY A 558 7.33 -25.68 -3.85
C GLY A 558 7.86 -25.92 -5.27
N ARG A 559 7.21 -25.32 -6.27
CA ARG A 559 7.63 -25.43 -7.66
C ARG A 559 8.95 -24.72 -7.94
N LEU A 560 9.16 -23.54 -7.35
CA LEU A 560 10.42 -22.82 -7.41
C LEU A 560 11.56 -23.67 -6.83
N LEU A 561 11.30 -24.35 -5.72
CA LEU A 561 12.27 -25.24 -5.07
C LEU A 561 12.68 -26.43 -5.96
N GLU A 562 11.73 -27.01 -6.69
CA GLU A 562 12.01 -28.05 -7.70
C GLU A 562 12.88 -27.55 -8.85
N LEU A 563 12.57 -26.35 -9.38
CA LEU A 563 13.32 -25.72 -10.45
C LEU A 563 14.77 -25.39 -10.03
N LEU A 564 14.95 -24.77 -8.86
CA LEU A 564 16.26 -24.46 -8.31
C LEU A 564 17.07 -25.74 -8.05
N GLY A 565 16.41 -26.81 -7.57
CA GLY A 565 17.02 -28.12 -7.40
C GLY A 565 17.45 -28.76 -8.72
N ALA A 566 16.68 -28.59 -9.79
CA ALA A 566 17.05 -29.06 -11.12
C ALA A 566 18.25 -28.28 -11.69
N GLN A 567 18.27 -26.96 -11.53
CA GLN A 567 19.42 -26.12 -11.91
C GLN A 567 20.68 -26.47 -11.12
N GLN A 568 20.54 -26.71 -9.82
CA GLN A 568 21.66 -27.11 -8.97
C GLN A 568 22.25 -28.46 -9.40
N ARG A 569 21.40 -29.46 -9.73
CA ARG A 569 21.83 -30.74 -10.26
C ARG A 569 22.55 -30.61 -11.61
N GLY A 570 22.08 -29.71 -12.48
CA GLY A 570 22.75 -29.44 -13.79
C GLY A 570 24.14 -28.82 -13.65
N LEU A 571 24.43 -28.16 -12.55
CA LEU A 571 25.75 -27.59 -12.27
C LEU A 571 26.69 -28.58 -11.55
N ALA A 572 26.19 -29.69 -11.00
CA ALA A 572 26.94 -30.58 -10.12
C ALA A 572 28.22 -31.11 -10.74
N ASP A 573 28.20 -31.43 -12.05
CA ASP A 573 29.35 -31.99 -12.78
C ASP A 573 30.43 -30.95 -13.07
N THR A 574 30.09 -29.66 -13.08
CA THR A 574 31.01 -28.58 -13.45
C THR A 574 31.56 -27.82 -12.22
N VAL A 575 30.97 -28.00 -11.04
CA VAL A 575 31.37 -27.32 -9.76
C VAL A 575 32.86 -27.58 -9.42
N ALA A 576 33.39 -28.73 -9.76
CA ALA A 576 34.78 -29.09 -9.45
C ALA A 576 35.82 -28.33 -10.30
N THR A 577 35.45 -27.98 -11.53
CA THR A 577 36.38 -27.45 -12.55
C THR A 577 36.16 -25.97 -12.86
N ASP A 578 34.96 -25.43 -12.62
CA ASP A 578 34.60 -24.06 -12.94
C ASP A 578 34.29 -23.23 -11.64
N PRO A 579 35.09 -22.18 -11.36
CA PRO A 579 34.82 -21.28 -10.22
C PRO A 579 33.48 -20.56 -10.27
N GLN A 580 32.98 -20.26 -11.50
CA GLN A 580 31.72 -19.58 -11.70
C GLN A 580 30.53 -20.53 -11.44
N ALA A 581 30.63 -21.78 -11.88
CA ALA A 581 29.67 -22.83 -11.56
C ALA A 581 29.60 -23.09 -10.04
N ARG A 582 30.76 -23.02 -9.36
CA ARG A 582 30.81 -23.16 -7.88
C ARG A 582 30.08 -22.02 -7.16
N ALA A 583 30.29 -20.77 -7.58
CA ALA A 583 29.60 -19.62 -7.00
C ALA A 583 28.08 -19.70 -7.23
N SER A 584 27.66 -20.05 -8.45
CA SER A 584 26.24 -20.24 -8.78
C SER A 584 25.62 -21.39 -7.97
N PHE A 585 26.32 -22.50 -7.79
CA PHE A 585 25.86 -23.63 -6.97
C PHE A 585 25.64 -23.22 -5.50
N GLN A 586 26.53 -22.42 -4.93
CA GLN A 586 26.42 -21.93 -3.57
C GLN A 586 25.22 -20.95 -3.42
N GLN A 587 25.02 -20.07 -4.38
CA GLN A 587 23.87 -19.16 -4.40
C GLN A 587 22.52 -19.93 -4.46
N LEU A 588 22.43 -20.92 -5.34
CA LEU A 588 21.24 -21.77 -5.45
C LEU A 588 20.98 -22.54 -4.14
N PHE A 589 22.04 -23.09 -3.54
CA PHE A 589 21.92 -23.81 -2.27
C PHE A 589 21.37 -22.95 -1.14
N GLU A 590 21.91 -21.74 -1.00
CA GLU A 590 21.47 -20.79 0.03
C GLU A 590 20.02 -20.35 -0.19
N ARG A 591 19.66 -20.07 -1.44
CA ARG A 591 18.30 -19.72 -1.80
C ARG A 591 17.29 -20.84 -1.50
N MET A 592 17.63 -22.09 -1.85
CA MET A 592 16.81 -23.26 -1.51
C MET A 592 16.68 -23.45 0.00
N ARG A 593 17.72 -23.15 0.77
CA ARG A 593 17.69 -23.23 2.24
C ARG A 593 16.67 -22.26 2.84
N VAL A 594 16.67 -21.02 2.36
CA VAL A 594 15.71 -19.97 2.79
C VAL A 594 14.28 -20.38 2.46
N LEU A 595 14.02 -20.82 1.23
CA LEU A 595 12.69 -21.28 0.80
C LEU A 595 12.18 -22.47 1.62
N LYS A 596 13.06 -23.44 1.93
CA LYS A 596 12.70 -24.58 2.79
C LYS A 596 12.33 -24.16 4.20
N GLN A 597 12.98 -23.15 4.76
CA GLN A 597 12.62 -22.59 6.07
C GLN A 597 11.26 -21.91 6.07
N GLN A 598 10.88 -21.26 4.98
CA GLN A 598 9.58 -20.61 4.81
C GLN A 598 8.44 -21.60 4.65
N LEU A 599 8.68 -22.73 3.98
CA LEU A 599 7.68 -23.79 3.77
C LEU A 599 7.37 -24.63 5.02
N GLY A 600 8.23 -24.61 6.06
CA GLY A 600 8.06 -25.37 7.31
C GLY A 600 8.38 -26.88 7.20
N PRO A 601 8.41 -27.63 8.32
CA PRO A 601 8.97 -28.98 8.37
C PRO A 601 8.09 -30.09 7.77
N ASN A 602 6.95 -29.81 7.15
CA ASN A 602 5.99 -30.84 6.69
C ASN A 602 5.93 -31.01 5.16
N THR A 603 6.91 -30.51 4.39
CA THR A 603 6.97 -30.71 2.93
C THR A 603 8.08 -31.70 2.57
N GLU A 604 7.91 -32.98 2.90
CA GLU A 604 8.62 -34.04 2.19
C GLU A 604 8.00 -34.18 0.79
N VAL A 605 8.63 -33.56 -0.20
CA VAL A 605 8.40 -33.90 -1.60
C VAL A 605 8.89 -35.33 -1.79
N ARG A 606 7.98 -36.29 -1.89
CA ARG A 606 8.30 -37.65 -2.32
C ARG A 606 8.91 -37.55 -3.72
N SER A 607 10.21 -37.88 -3.78
CA SER A 607 11.01 -38.09 -5.00
C SER A 607 10.40 -39.15 -5.91
#